data_a26793aee7682f7d61f64e715676fe79
#
_entry.id   a26793aee7682f7d61f64e715676fe79
#
_cell.length_a   1.000
_cell.length_b   1.000
_cell.length_c   1.000
_cell.angle_alpha   90.00
_cell.angle_beta   90.00
_cell.angle_gamma   90.00
#
_symmetry.space_group_name_H-M   'P 1'
#
loop_
_entity.id
_entity.type
_entity.pdbx_description
1 polymer ?
#
loop_
_entity_poly.entity_id
_entity_poly.type
_entity_poly.pdbx_seq_one_letter_code
_entity_poly.pdbx_strand_id
1 'polypeptide(L)'
;MLKYLQALYFFGRPFGLFYGLAMQIREKLYKKGFLHQHCLPVPVISVGNLVMGGTGKTPTVRHLANLLLLHGYQPAIISRGYRGKAKQCVNVVSDRDTIYLAPELAGDEPYMLAEYLPGVPVLTGTSRIHPCQYAIENFQADVLILDDGFQHLAVQRDVDIVLFDGTSLAGNQRVFPGGSLREPFSA
;
A
#
# COMPACT_ATOMS: atom_id res chain seq x y z
N MET A 1 1.70 22.56 -16.69
CA MET A 1 1.98 21.41 -15.80
C MET A 1 2.77 20.31 -16.51
N LEU A 2 2.37 19.85 -17.69
CA LEU A 2 3.07 18.77 -18.44
C LEU A 2 4.55 19.11 -18.77
N LYS A 3 4.85 20.32 -19.23
CA LYS A 3 6.22 20.76 -19.57
C LYS A 3 7.19 20.74 -18.38
N TYR A 4 6.72 21.13 -17.18
CA TYR A 4 7.56 21.05 -15.97
C TYR A 4 7.85 19.62 -15.55
N LEU A 5 6.88 18.71 -15.72
CA LEU A 5 7.05 17.28 -15.43
C LEU A 5 8.07 16.64 -16.41
N GLN A 6 8.02 17.00 -17.68
CA GLN A 6 8.98 16.54 -18.68
C GLN A 6 10.41 17.05 -18.41
N ALA A 7 10.55 18.32 -18.01
CA ALA A 7 11.85 18.88 -17.59
C ALA A 7 12.39 18.16 -16.35
N LEU A 8 11.54 17.94 -15.33
CA LEU A 8 11.91 17.17 -14.13
C LEU A 8 12.41 15.78 -14.49
N TYR A 9 11.69 15.08 -15.36
CA TYR A 9 12.08 13.74 -15.81
C TYR A 9 13.39 13.76 -16.61
N PHE A 10 13.64 14.80 -17.43
CA PHE A 10 14.87 14.90 -18.19
C PHE A 10 16.09 15.09 -17.29
N PHE A 11 16.06 16.04 -16.38
CA PHE A 11 17.15 16.28 -15.42
C PHE A 11 17.25 15.19 -14.34
N GLY A 12 16.15 14.50 -14.05
CA GLY A 12 16.10 13.40 -13.09
C GLY A 12 16.67 12.08 -13.58
N ARG A 13 16.90 11.92 -14.92
CA ARG A 13 17.39 10.66 -15.52
C ARG A 13 18.58 10.02 -14.81
N PRO A 14 19.70 10.74 -14.55
CA PRO A 14 20.85 10.12 -13.88
C PRO A 14 20.51 9.66 -12.46
N PHE A 15 19.70 10.42 -11.72
CA PHE A 15 19.29 10.08 -10.37
C PHE A 15 18.33 8.89 -10.33
N GLY A 16 17.49 8.70 -11.37
CA GLY A 16 16.60 7.55 -11.50
C GLY A 16 17.34 6.22 -11.55
N LEU A 17 18.54 6.19 -12.15
CA LEU A 17 19.40 4.99 -12.18
C LEU A 17 19.88 4.62 -10.75
N PHE A 18 20.37 5.59 -9.99
CA PHE A 18 20.82 5.37 -8.61
C PHE A 18 19.66 4.95 -7.71
N TYR A 19 18.51 5.59 -7.84
CA TYR A 19 17.32 5.21 -7.09
C TYR A 19 16.84 3.80 -7.44
N GLY A 20 16.80 3.46 -8.73
CA GLY A 20 16.45 2.12 -9.20
C GLY A 20 17.40 1.04 -8.65
N LEU A 21 18.71 1.31 -8.67
CA LEU A 21 19.71 0.42 -8.09
C LEU A 21 19.52 0.24 -6.59
N ALA A 22 19.25 1.34 -5.86
CA ALA A 22 18.99 1.28 -4.41
C ALA A 22 17.75 0.42 -4.10
N MET A 23 16.67 0.53 -4.91
CA MET A 23 15.47 -0.30 -4.76
C MET A 23 15.76 -1.79 -5.03
N GLN A 24 16.51 -2.11 -6.08
CA GLN A 24 16.92 -3.49 -6.36
C GLN A 24 17.82 -4.08 -5.27
N ILE A 25 18.75 -3.29 -4.74
CA ILE A 25 19.61 -3.73 -3.61
C ILE A 25 18.73 -4.00 -2.39
N ARG A 26 17.80 -3.09 -2.06
CA ARG A 26 16.87 -3.25 -0.94
C ARG A 26 16.06 -4.53 -1.08
N GLU A 27 15.49 -4.80 -2.24
CA GLU A 27 14.74 -6.02 -2.51
C GLU A 27 15.60 -7.28 -2.34
N LYS A 28 16.83 -7.28 -2.92
CA LYS A 28 17.77 -8.38 -2.76
C LYS A 28 18.16 -8.63 -1.30
N LEU A 29 18.27 -7.58 -0.48
CA LEU A 29 18.55 -7.71 0.94
C LEU A 29 17.39 -8.39 1.69
N TYR A 30 16.15 -8.08 1.35
CA TYR A 30 14.97 -8.80 1.88
C TYR A 30 14.95 -10.24 1.39
N LYS A 31 15.10 -10.50 0.09
CA LYS A 31 15.11 -11.86 -0.50
C LYS A 31 16.22 -12.75 0.07
N LYS A 32 17.37 -12.18 0.41
CA LYS A 32 18.51 -12.90 1.03
C LYS A 32 18.43 -13.01 2.56
N GLY A 33 17.39 -12.46 3.20
CA GLY A 33 17.21 -12.50 4.65
C GLY A 33 18.12 -11.54 5.45
N PHE A 34 18.86 -10.63 4.79
CA PHE A 34 19.64 -9.60 5.49
C PHE A 34 18.74 -8.55 6.14
N LEU A 35 17.60 -8.25 5.54
CA LEU A 35 16.55 -7.44 6.14
C LEU A 35 15.42 -8.34 6.60
N HIS A 36 14.98 -8.15 7.83
CA HIS A 36 13.94 -8.99 8.43
C HIS A 36 12.58 -8.74 7.76
N GLN A 37 11.98 -9.83 7.30
CA GLN A 37 10.62 -9.86 6.78
C GLN A 37 9.74 -10.60 7.79
N HIS A 38 8.66 -9.95 8.21
CA HIS A 38 7.74 -10.50 9.18
C HIS A 38 6.69 -11.38 8.47
N CYS A 39 6.68 -12.65 8.85
CA CYS A 39 5.63 -13.59 8.48
C CYS A 39 4.49 -13.46 9.49
N LEU A 40 3.27 -13.32 9.01
CA LEU A 40 2.06 -13.22 9.84
C LEU A 40 1.30 -14.56 9.79
N PRO A 41 0.51 -14.88 10.84
CA PRO A 41 -0.21 -16.16 10.91
C PRO A 41 -1.45 -16.24 10.00
N VAL A 42 -1.76 -15.16 9.27
CA VAL A 42 -2.89 -15.07 8.35
C VAL A 42 -2.41 -14.60 6.97
N PRO A 43 -3.13 -14.95 5.89
CA PRO A 43 -2.81 -14.50 4.53
C PRO A 43 -2.78 -12.98 4.41
N VAL A 44 -1.81 -12.48 3.65
CA VAL A 44 -1.62 -11.06 3.37
C VAL A 44 -1.70 -10.81 1.87
N ILE A 45 -2.67 -10.01 1.47
CA ILE A 45 -2.88 -9.58 0.09
C ILE A 45 -2.45 -8.11 -0.03
N SER A 46 -1.53 -7.82 -0.91
CA SER A 46 -1.11 -6.44 -1.19
C SER A 46 -1.79 -5.95 -2.47
N VAL A 47 -2.37 -4.77 -2.40
CA VAL A 47 -2.88 -4.04 -3.57
C VAL A 47 -2.05 -2.79 -3.75
N GLY A 48 -1.42 -2.65 -4.91
CA GLY A 48 -0.54 -1.52 -5.16
C GLY A 48 -0.38 -1.20 -6.63
N ASN A 49 0.49 -0.27 -6.94
CA ASN A 49 0.84 0.09 -8.30
C ASN A 49 2.33 0.43 -8.44
N LEU A 50 2.85 0.25 -9.62
CA LEU A 50 4.23 0.62 -9.98
C LEU A 50 4.34 2.05 -10.48
N VAL A 51 3.27 2.65 -10.96
CA VAL A 51 3.24 3.98 -11.57
C VAL A 51 2.69 5.01 -10.59
N MET A 52 3.30 6.18 -10.53
CA MET A 52 2.73 7.30 -9.77
C MET A 52 1.42 7.76 -10.41
N GLY A 53 0.33 7.80 -9.64
CA GLY A 53 -0.98 8.26 -10.10
C GLY A 53 -2.15 7.42 -9.57
N GLY A 54 -3.35 7.81 -9.95
CA GLY A 54 -4.59 7.12 -9.59
C GLY A 54 -4.83 5.93 -10.52
N THR A 55 -4.53 4.73 -10.06
CA THR A 55 -4.69 3.46 -10.82
C THR A 55 -5.87 2.62 -10.36
N GLY A 56 -6.79 3.20 -9.57
CA GLY A 56 -7.94 2.47 -9.07
C GLY A 56 -7.66 1.56 -7.85
N LYS A 57 -6.63 1.84 -7.06
CA LYS A 57 -6.31 1.05 -5.84
C LYS A 57 -7.49 0.96 -4.88
N THR A 58 -8.04 2.09 -4.47
CA THR A 58 -9.14 2.14 -3.49
C THR A 58 -10.38 1.38 -3.93
N PRO A 59 -10.88 1.51 -5.18
CA PRO A 59 -11.96 0.66 -5.69
C PRO A 59 -11.62 -0.83 -5.67
N THR A 60 -10.37 -1.20 -6.00
CA THR A 60 -9.93 -2.61 -6.00
C THR A 60 -9.88 -3.17 -4.58
N VAL A 61 -9.31 -2.43 -3.62
CA VAL A 61 -9.29 -2.81 -2.19
C VAL A 61 -10.71 -3.01 -1.68
N ARG A 62 -11.62 -2.06 -2.00
CA ARG A 62 -13.03 -2.16 -1.64
C ARG A 62 -13.70 -3.41 -2.22
N HIS A 63 -13.48 -3.66 -3.52
CA HIS A 63 -14.03 -4.84 -4.18
C HIS A 63 -13.54 -6.14 -3.54
N LEU A 64 -12.24 -6.22 -3.30
CA LEU A 64 -11.61 -7.39 -2.68
C LEU A 64 -12.11 -7.62 -1.26
N ALA A 65 -12.22 -6.58 -0.43
CA ALA A 65 -12.73 -6.68 0.93
C ALA A 65 -14.18 -7.20 0.95
N ASN A 66 -15.05 -6.66 0.07
CA ASN A 66 -16.42 -7.13 -0.07
C ASN A 66 -16.49 -8.59 -0.56
N LEU A 67 -15.63 -8.97 -1.51
CA LEU A 67 -15.56 -10.34 -2.00
C LEU A 67 -15.19 -11.33 -0.88
N LEU A 68 -14.20 -10.97 -0.05
CA LEU A 68 -13.78 -11.78 1.08
C LEU A 68 -14.89 -11.90 2.13
N LEU A 69 -15.55 -10.80 2.47
CA LEU A 69 -16.72 -10.83 3.38
C LEU A 69 -17.82 -11.76 2.88
N LEU A 70 -18.15 -11.69 1.57
CA LEU A 70 -19.16 -12.57 0.95
C LEU A 70 -18.80 -14.06 1.04
N HIS A 71 -17.52 -14.37 1.12
CA HIS A 71 -17.03 -15.75 1.28
C HIS A 71 -16.80 -16.15 2.74
N GLY A 72 -17.24 -15.32 3.69
CA GLY A 72 -17.18 -15.62 5.13
C GLY A 72 -15.85 -15.33 5.81
N TYR A 73 -14.91 -14.68 5.11
CA TYR A 73 -13.66 -14.21 5.72
C TYR A 73 -13.88 -12.94 6.55
N GLN A 74 -12.94 -12.67 7.46
CA GLN A 74 -12.90 -11.48 8.30
C GLN A 74 -11.72 -10.57 7.88
N PRO A 75 -11.83 -9.84 6.76
CA PRO A 75 -10.73 -9.00 6.30
C PRO A 75 -10.50 -7.79 7.19
N ALA A 76 -9.24 -7.33 7.26
CA ALA A 76 -8.89 -6.00 7.75
C ALA A 76 -8.02 -5.28 6.73
N ILE A 77 -8.19 -3.96 6.62
CA ILE A 77 -7.44 -3.11 5.70
C ILE A 77 -6.38 -2.35 6.45
N ILE A 78 -5.15 -2.43 5.95
CA ILE A 78 -3.98 -1.76 6.52
C ILE A 78 -3.42 -0.78 5.51
N SER A 79 -3.44 0.50 5.84
CA SER A 79 -2.95 1.58 5.00
C SER A 79 -1.82 2.39 5.68
N ARG A 80 -1.19 3.28 4.96
CA ARG A 80 -0.15 4.17 5.49
C ARG A 80 -0.71 5.35 6.29
N GLY A 81 -1.93 5.76 6.00
CA GLY A 81 -2.44 7.03 6.49
C GLY A 81 -1.75 8.23 5.83
N TYR A 82 -1.58 8.17 4.50
CA TYR A 82 -0.94 9.26 3.78
C TYR A 82 -1.70 10.58 4.00
N ARG A 83 -0.97 11.68 4.33
CA ARG A 83 -1.48 12.98 4.74
C ARG A 83 -2.26 13.01 6.06
N GLY A 84 -2.52 11.88 6.70
CA GLY A 84 -3.10 11.84 8.03
C GLY A 84 -2.15 12.40 9.10
N LYS A 85 -2.69 13.06 10.10
CA LYS A 85 -1.94 13.65 11.22
C LYS A 85 -1.73 12.68 12.38
N ALA A 86 -2.48 11.57 12.43
CA ALA A 86 -2.29 10.53 13.44
C ALA A 86 -0.93 9.83 13.23
N LYS A 87 -0.11 9.79 14.29
CA LYS A 87 1.29 9.32 14.22
C LYS A 87 1.59 8.22 15.23
N GLN A 88 0.58 7.55 15.77
CA GLN A 88 0.79 6.39 16.62
C GLN A 88 1.29 5.21 15.77
N CYS A 89 1.91 4.23 16.42
CA CYS A 89 2.33 2.99 15.75
C CYS A 89 1.14 2.27 15.12
N VAL A 90 -0.03 2.33 15.79
CA VAL A 90 -1.31 1.83 15.32
C VAL A 90 -2.35 2.92 15.50
N ASN A 91 -3.02 3.28 14.42
CA ASN A 91 -4.18 4.17 14.46
C ASN A 91 -5.37 3.39 13.93
N VAL A 92 -6.34 3.12 14.78
CA VAL A 92 -7.62 2.51 14.39
C VAL A 92 -8.49 3.60 13.77
N VAL A 93 -8.67 3.54 12.44
CA VAL A 93 -9.55 4.48 11.73
C VAL A 93 -11.00 4.09 11.97
N SER A 94 -11.30 2.80 11.79
CA SER A 94 -12.60 2.20 12.12
C SER A 94 -12.40 0.76 12.59
N ASP A 95 -13.34 0.31 13.40
CA ASP A 95 -13.60 -1.12 13.61
C ASP A 95 -14.76 -1.56 12.68
N ARG A 96 -15.50 -2.60 13.07
CA ARG A 96 -16.64 -3.09 12.27
C ARG A 96 -17.86 -2.19 12.32
N ASP A 97 -18.02 -1.40 13.39
CA ASP A 97 -19.25 -0.69 13.71
C ASP A 97 -19.07 0.83 13.74
N THR A 98 -17.87 1.30 14.06
CA THR A 98 -17.61 2.71 14.39
C THR A 98 -16.40 3.26 13.68
N ILE A 99 -16.48 4.48 13.15
CA ILE A 99 -15.34 5.26 12.63
C ILE A 99 -14.86 6.17 13.78
N TYR A 100 -13.60 5.99 14.19
CA TYR A 100 -12.97 6.71 15.32
C TYR A 100 -12.19 7.94 14.91
N LEU A 101 -11.64 7.96 13.70
CA LEU A 101 -10.77 9.04 13.27
C LEU A 101 -11.40 9.81 12.11
N ALA A 102 -11.36 11.14 12.22
CA ALA A 102 -11.73 12.06 11.15
C ALA A 102 -10.68 12.01 10.00
N PRO A 103 -11.04 12.46 8.79
CA PRO A 103 -10.15 12.45 7.61
C PRO A 103 -8.80 13.12 7.85
N GLU A 104 -8.77 14.22 8.64
CA GLU A 104 -7.55 14.97 8.95
C GLU A 104 -6.54 14.15 9.77
N LEU A 105 -7.03 13.16 10.54
CA LEU A 105 -6.20 12.27 11.34
C LEU A 105 -5.87 10.98 10.60
N ALA A 106 -6.85 10.37 9.97
CA ALA A 106 -6.72 9.10 9.27
C ALA A 106 -5.98 9.23 7.92
N GLY A 107 -6.20 10.34 7.21
CA GLY A 107 -5.95 10.54 5.80
C GLY A 107 -7.20 10.23 4.95
N ASP A 108 -7.33 10.89 3.81
CA ASP A 108 -8.54 10.81 2.97
C ASP A 108 -8.87 9.38 2.50
N GLU A 109 -7.87 8.65 2.00
CA GLU A 109 -8.07 7.30 1.45
C GLU A 109 -8.50 6.28 2.53
N PRO A 110 -7.83 6.16 3.69
CA PRO A 110 -8.28 5.25 4.76
C PRO A 110 -9.66 5.62 5.32
N TYR A 111 -9.95 6.92 5.47
CA TYR A 111 -11.26 7.37 5.93
C TYR A 111 -12.36 6.97 4.95
N MET A 112 -12.15 7.19 3.65
CA MET A 112 -13.08 6.80 2.60
C MET A 112 -13.29 5.27 2.56
N LEU A 113 -12.25 4.47 2.78
CA LEU A 113 -12.39 3.02 2.89
C LEU A 113 -13.24 2.63 4.10
N ALA A 114 -13.06 3.29 5.24
CA ALA A 114 -13.88 3.06 6.44
C ALA A 114 -15.37 3.39 6.21
N GLU A 115 -15.67 4.48 5.51
CA GLU A 115 -17.06 4.85 5.15
C GLU A 115 -17.72 3.84 4.19
N TYR A 116 -16.96 3.33 3.23
CA TYR A 116 -17.51 2.45 2.19
C TYR A 116 -17.55 0.97 2.57
N LEU A 117 -16.92 0.59 3.68
CA LEU A 117 -16.76 -0.80 4.10
C LEU A 117 -17.18 -1.00 5.57
N PRO A 118 -18.46 -0.76 5.90
CA PRO A 118 -18.96 -1.14 7.21
C PRO A 118 -18.73 -2.64 7.42
N GLY A 119 -18.31 -3.02 8.61
CA GLY A 119 -17.96 -4.41 8.96
C GLY A 119 -16.49 -4.78 8.71
N VAL A 120 -15.67 -3.89 8.11
CA VAL A 120 -14.25 -4.13 7.85
C VAL A 120 -13.40 -3.15 8.67
N PRO A 121 -12.57 -3.61 9.60
CA PRO A 121 -11.63 -2.73 10.29
C PRO A 121 -10.63 -2.09 9.32
N VAL A 122 -10.41 -0.78 9.49
CA VAL A 122 -9.40 -0.01 8.75
C VAL A 122 -8.40 0.57 9.73
N LEU A 123 -7.12 0.25 9.55
CA LEU A 123 -6.05 0.70 10.40
C LEU A 123 -4.96 1.40 9.60
N THR A 124 -4.28 2.35 10.24
CA THR A 124 -3.12 3.01 9.63
C THR A 124 -1.90 2.95 10.54
N GLY A 125 -0.72 3.02 9.92
CA GLY A 125 0.55 3.11 10.62
C GLY A 125 1.72 3.28 9.68
N THR A 126 2.78 3.94 10.13
CA THR A 126 4.01 4.13 9.35
C THR A 126 4.73 2.81 9.08
N SER A 127 4.76 1.93 10.09
CA SER A 127 5.13 0.52 9.96
C SER A 127 3.85 -0.31 9.88
N ARG A 128 3.64 -1.07 8.79
CA ARG A 128 2.43 -1.89 8.60
C ARG A 128 2.37 -3.09 9.56
N ILE A 129 3.49 -3.50 10.11
CA ILE A 129 3.60 -4.70 10.97
C ILE A 129 2.69 -4.56 12.20
N HIS A 130 2.79 -3.42 12.91
CA HIS A 130 2.01 -3.22 14.13
C HIS A 130 0.49 -3.17 13.89
N PRO A 131 -0.04 -2.41 12.90
CA PRO A 131 -1.46 -2.48 12.58
C PRO A 131 -1.90 -3.86 12.08
N CYS A 132 -1.05 -4.62 11.36
CA CYS A 132 -1.36 -6.00 11.00
C CYS A 132 -1.55 -6.89 12.23
N GLN A 133 -0.59 -6.87 13.16
CA GLN A 133 -0.68 -7.63 14.41
C GLN A 133 -1.89 -7.23 15.23
N TYR A 134 -2.12 -5.93 15.37
CA TYR A 134 -3.27 -5.41 16.09
C TYR A 134 -4.60 -5.89 15.48
N ALA A 135 -4.73 -5.88 14.15
CA ALA A 135 -5.93 -6.36 13.47
C ALA A 135 -6.20 -7.84 13.71
N ILE A 136 -5.16 -8.67 13.73
CA ILE A 136 -5.27 -10.11 14.02
C ILE A 136 -5.70 -10.32 15.48
N GLU A 137 -5.03 -9.67 16.43
CA GLU A 137 -5.22 -9.88 17.88
C GLU A 137 -6.53 -9.29 18.39
N ASN A 138 -6.91 -8.10 17.93
CA ASN A 138 -8.04 -7.36 18.50
C ASN A 138 -9.32 -7.45 17.67
N PHE A 139 -9.20 -7.61 16.34
CA PHE A 139 -10.36 -7.73 15.45
C PHE A 139 -10.53 -9.13 14.87
N GLN A 140 -9.65 -10.09 15.25
CA GLN A 140 -9.72 -11.48 14.77
C GLN A 140 -9.74 -11.55 13.25
N ALA A 141 -8.96 -10.66 12.61
CA ALA A 141 -8.83 -10.68 11.16
C ALA A 141 -8.13 -11.97 10.72
N ASP A 142 -8.73 -12.69 9.79
CA ASP A 142 -8.21 -13.93 9.20
C ASP A 142 -7.59 -13.74 7.82
N VAL A 143 -7.68 -12.52 7.26
CA VAL A 143 -6.99 -12.07 6.06
C VAL A 143 -6.71 -10.57 6.13
N LEU A 144 -5.54 -10.15 5.66
CA LEU A 144 -5.13 -8.75 5.65
C LEU A 144 -5.00 -8.22 4.23
N ILE A 145 -5.50 -7.01 4.00
CA ILE A 145 -5.35 -6.29 2.73
C ILE A 145 -4.46 -5.08 2.98
N LEU A 146 -3.28 -5.06 2.37
CA LEU A 146 -2.38 -3.90 2.41
C LEU A 146 -2.73 -2.95 1.27
N ASP A 147 -3.30 -1.79 1.63
CA ASP A 147 -3.54 -0.71 0.69
C ASP A 147 -2.25 0.07 0.43
N ASP A 148 -1.87 0.21 -0.85
CA ASP A 148 -0.58 0.73 -1.33
C ASP A 148 0.60 0.00 -0.65
N GLY A 149 0.49 -1.34 -0.58
CA GLY A 149 1.41 -2.21 0.15
C GLY A 149 2.61 -2.69 -0.65
N PHE A 150 2.63 -2.52 -1.97
CA PHE A 150 3.59 -3.16 -2.86
C PHE A 150 5.06 -2.84 -2.50
N GLN A 151 5.39 -1.61 -2.13
CA GLN A 151 6.74 -1.22 -1.70
C GLN A 151 7.06 -1.57 -0.23
N HIS A 152 6.12 -2.16 0.51
CA HIS A 152 6.31 -2.46 1.93
C HIS A 152 6.83 -3.89 2.16
N LEU A 153 8.10 -4.13 1.82
CA LEU A 153 8.74 -5.45 1.84
C LEU A 153 8.95 -6.05 3.25
N ALA A 154 8.75 -5.27 4.31
CA ALA A 154 8.95 -5.73 5.69
C ALA A 154 7.84 -6.69 6.17
N VAL A 155 6.68 -6.73 5.51
CA VAL A 155 5.63 -7.73 5.74
C VAL A 155 5.70 -8.72 4.58
N GLN A 156 5.73 -10.02 4.90
CA GLN A 156 5.60 -11.06 3.90
C GLN A 156 4.17 -11.03 3.33
N ARG A 157 4.06 -11.12 2.02
CA ARG A 157 2.79 -11.10 1.31
C ARG A 157 2.63 -12.44 0.59
N ASP A 158 1.42 -12.96 0.60
CA ASP A 158 1.07 -14.21 -0.09
C ASP A 158 0.59 -13.92 -1.50
N VAL A 159 -0.06 -12.76 -1.70
CA VAL A 159 -0.55 -12.30 -3.01
C VAL A 159 -0.23 -10.83 -3.22
N ASP A 160 0.34 -10.50 -4.38
CA ASP A 160 0.54 -9.12 -4.83
C ASP A 160 -0.35 -8.82 -6.04
N ILE A 161 -1.30 -7.89 -5.88
CA ILE A 161 -2.15 -7.36 -6.95
C ILE A 161 -1.58 -6.03 -7.40
N VAL A 162 -1.01 -6.00 -8.60
CA VAL A 162 -0.40 -4.80 -9.18
C VAL A 162 -1.32 -4.21 -10.23
N LEU A 163 -1.73 -2.96 -10.01
CA LEU A 163 -2.64 -2.25 -10.88
C LEU A 163 -1.90 -1.37 -11.88
N PHE A 164 -2.35 -1.40 -13.12
CA PHE A 164 -1.88 -0.55 -14.20
C PHE A 164 -3.03 0.26 -14.78
N ASP A 165 -2.74 1.49 -15.16
CA ASP A 165 -3.66 2.27 -15.97
C ASP A 165 -3.67 1.75 -17.42
N GLY A 166 -4.86 1.44 -17.94
CA GLY A 166 -5.01 0.84 -19.26
C GLY A 166 -4.54 1.72 -20.41
N THR A 167 -4.39 3.03 -20.19
CA THR A 167 -3.96 3.99 -21.22
C THR A 167 -2.46 4.28 -21.16
N SER A 168 -1.91 4.38 -19.96
CA SER A 168 -0.51 4.76 -19.75
C SER A 168 0.42 3.58 -19.43
N LEU A 169 -0.17 2.42 -19.06
CA LEU A 169 0.57 1.21 -18.63
C LEU A 169 1.73 1.56 -17.68
N ALA A 170 2.95 1.43 -18.17
CA ALA A 170 4.20 1.71 -17.46
C ALA A 170 4.74 3.14 -17.69
N GLY A 171 3.99 4.00 -18.35
CA GLY A 171 4.43 5.34 -18.71
C GLY A 171 5.69 5.31 -19.57
N ASN A 172 6.73 6.07 -19.19
CA ASN A 172 8.00 6.10 -19.92
C ASN A 172 8.99 4.98 -19.50
N GLN A 173 8.56 4.01 -18.72
CA GLN A 173 9.33 2.86 -18.22
C GLN A 173 10.59 3.25 -17.41
N ARG A 174 10.65 4.47 -16.91
CA ARG A 174 11.77 4.97 -16.11
C ARG A 174 11.34 5.21 -14.68
N VAL A 175 12.27 4.93 -13.78
CA VAL A 175 12.07 5.10 -12.34
C VAL A 175 12.22 6.58 -11.97
N PHE A 176 11.46 7.02 -11.00
CA PHE A 176 11.54 8.39 -10.45
C PHE A 176 12.98 8.71 -9.96
N PRO A 177 13.50 9.91 -10.16
CA PRO A 177 12.88 11.07 -10.79
C PRO A 177 13.03 11.13 -12.33
N GLY A 178 13.54 10.11 -13.00
CA GLY A 178 13.66 10.02 -14.45
C GLY A 178 12.35 9.63 -15.18
N GLY A 179 11.33 9.23 -14.45
CA GLY A 179 10.03 8.83 -14.96
C GLY A 179 8.99 8.62 -13.89
N SER A 180 7.89 7.97 -14.25
CA SER A 180 6.72 7.76 -13.40
C SER A 180 6.73 6.47 -12.57
N LEU A 181 7.71 5.58 -12.80
CA LEU A 181 7.78 4.33 -12.05
C LEU A 181 8.31 4.57 -10.63
N ARG A 182 7.70 3.90 -9.65
CA ARG A 182 8.15 3.88 -8.25
C ARG A 182 9.34 2.94 -8.04
N GLU A 183 9.45 1.90 -8.87
CA GLU A 183 10.53 0.91 -8.87
C GLU A 183 10.72 0.28 -10.25
N PRO A 184 11.88 -0.36 -10.53
CA PRO A 184 12.14 -1.00 -11.81
C PRO A 184 11.18 -2.17 -12.09
N PHE A 185 10.84 -2.41 -13.36
CA PHE A 185 10.04 -3.57 -13.79
C PHE A 185 10.70 -4.92 -13.51
N SER A 186 12.01 -4.94 -13.32
CA SER A 186 12.81 -6.14 -13.05
C SER A 186 12.97 -6.44 -11.56
N ALA A 187 12.17 -5.78 -10.74
CA ALA A 187 12.18 -6.00 -9.29
C ALA A 187 11.26 -7.17 -8.91
#